data_66fd3ea3c5d00dc40c94208ee470bf5b
#
_entry.id   66fd3ea3c5d00dc40c94208ee470bf5b
#
_cell.length_a   1.000
_cell.length_b   1.000
_cell.length_c   1.000
_cell.angle_alpha   90.00
_cell.angle_beta   90.00
_cell.angle_gamma   90.00
#
_symmetry.space_group_name_H-M   'P 1'
#
loop_
_entity.id
_entity.type
_entity.pdbx_description
1 polymer ?
#
loop_
_entity_poly.entity_id
_entity_poly.type
_entity_poly.pdbx_seq_one_letter_code
_entity_poly.pdbx_strand_id
1 'polypeptide(L)'
;MRIILLGAPGAGKGTQAQYLMGKYGIPQISTGDMLRAAIKAGTELGNAAKRVMDEGKLVSDELIIGLVKERIAQDDCKGGFLLDGFPRTIPQADAMKENGVAVDYVIE
;
A
#
# COMPACT_ATOMS: atom_id res chain seq x y z
N MET A 1 13.72 4.79 3.12
CA MET A 1 13.35 4.96 1.69
C MET A 1 11.89 4.57 1.49
N ARG A 2 11.09 5.48 0.98
CA ARG A 2 9.67 5.28 0.72
C ARG A 2 9.42 5.36 -0.77
N ILE A 3 8.96 4.25 -1.35
CA ILE A 3 8.87 4.09 -2.81
C ILE A 3 7.46 3.65 -3.19
N ILE A 4 6.93 4.24 -4.25
CA ILE A 4 5.71 3.76 -4.90
C ILE A 4 6.11 3.13 -6.23
N LEU A 5 5.69 1.89 -6.45
CA LEU A 5 5.95 1.18 -7.69
C LEU A 5 4.66 1.10 -8.51
N LEU A 6 4.65 1.79 -9.64
CA LEU A 6 3.54 1.77 -10.59
C LEU A 6 3.92 0.87 -11.76
N GLY A 7 2.93 0.42 -12.48
CA GLY A 7 3.15 -0.37 -13.68
C GLY A 7 2.25 -1.59 -13.74
N ALA A 8 2.15 -2.16 -14.93
CA ALA A 8 1.33 -3.34 -15.16
C ALA A 8 1.97 -4.57 -14.53
N PRO A 9 1.17 -5.50 -13.98
CA PRO A 9 1.69 -6.77 -13.51
C PRO A 9 2.42 -7.51 -14.64
N GLY A 10 3.55 -8.12 -14.32
CA GLY A 10 4.29 -8.92 -15.28
C GLY A 10 5.31 -8.18 -16.14
N ALA A 11 5.41 -6.86 -16.03
CA ALA A 11 6.37 -6.05 -16.80
C ALA A 11 7.70 -5.88 -16.08
N GLY A 12 8.18 -6.90 -15.38
CA GLY A 12 9.41 -6.82 -14.58
C GLY A 12 9.23 -6.15 -13.23
N LYS A 13 8.00 -5.79 -12.88
CA LYS A 13 7.69 -5.07 -11.64
C LYS A 13 8.09 -5.87 -10.40
N GLY A 14 7.81 -7.18 -10.40
CA GLY A 14 8.17 -8.06 -9.29
C GLY A 14 9.68 -8.14 -9.08
N THR A 15 10.46 -8.19 -10.16
CA THR A 15 11.92 -8.23 -10.11
C THR A 15 12.47 -6.91 -9.55
N GLN A 16 11.93 -5.78 -9.99
CA GLN A 16 12.31 -4.48 -9.47
C GLN A 16 11.97 -4.34 -7.99
N ALA A 17 10.80 -4.81 -7.59
CA ALA A 17 10.39 -4.78 -6.19
C ALA A 17 11.36 -5.56 -5.30
N GLN A 18 11.73 -6.77 -5.71
CA GLN A 18 12.67 -7.59 -4.95
C GLN A 18 14.04 -6.93 -4.84
N TYR A 19 14.51 -6.35 -5.93
CA TYR A 19 15.79 -5.64 -5.92
C TYR A 19 15.79 -4.47 -4.94
N LEU A 20 14.73 -3.65 -4.97
CA LEU A 20 14.62 -2.48 -4.10
C LEU A 20 14.45 -2.88 -2.63
N MET A 21 13.68 -3.93 -2.35
CA MET A 21 13.54 -4.43 -1.00
C MET A 21 14.86 -4.91 -0.43
N GLY A 22 15.64 -5.64 -1.22
CA GLY A 22 16.96 -6.12 -0.80
C GLY A 22 17.96 -4.99 -0.63
N LYS A 23 17.94 -4.01 -1.54
CA LYS A 23 18.88 -2.89 -1.51
C LYS A 23 18.66 -1.98 -0.30
N TYR A 24 17.42 -1.68 0.02
CA TYR A 24 17.08 -0.72 1.07
C TYR A 24 16.60 -1.37 2.37
N GLY A 25 16.43 -2.67 2.40
CA GLY A 25 15.94 -3.37 3.59
C GLY A 25 14.55 -2.95 4.00
N ILE A 26 13.65 -2.74 3.03
CA ILE A 26 12.28 -2.27 3.27
C ILE A 26 11.27 -3.34 2.88
N PRO A 27 10.10 -3.39 3.56
CA PRO A 27 9.05 -4.34 3.20
C PRO A 27 8.27 -3.87 1.97
N GLN A 28 7.69 -4.84 1.25
CA GLN A 28 6.75 -4.58 0.18
C GLN A 28 5.33 -4.61 0.75
N ILE A 29 4.55 -3.59 0.44
CA ILE A 29 3.16 -3.50 0.84
C ILE A 29 2.30 -3.53 -0.41
N SER A 30 1.57 -4.63 -0.62
CA SER A 30 0.58 -4.69 -1.70
C SER A 30 -0.82 -4.45 -1.10
N THR A 31 -1.70 -3.88 -1.90
CA THR A 31 -3.08 -3.59 -1.45
C THR A 31 -3.78 -4.86 -0.98
N GLY A 32 -3.67 -5.95 -1.75
CA GLY A 32 -4.32 -7.21 -1.41
C GLY A 32 -3.82 -7.79 -0.09
N ASP A 33 -2.50 -7.82 0.11
CA ASP A 33 -1.91 -8.34 1.33
C ASP A 33 -2.28 -7.50 2.54
N MET A 34 -2.29 -6.17 2.37
CA MET A 34 -2.66 -5.24 3.42
C MET A 34 -4.13 -5.43 3.85
N LEU A 35 -5.03 -5.58 2.88
CA LEU A 35 -6.44 -5.83 3.14
C LEU A 35 -6.63 -7.16 3.89
N ARG A 36 -5.99 -8.22 3.43
CA ARG A 36 -6.09 -9.53 4.07
C ARG A 36 -5.56 -9.49 5.50
N ALA A 37 -4.44 -8.82 5.72
CA ALA A 37 -3.85 -8.72 7.06
C ALA A 37 -4.75 -7.93 8.01
N ALA A 38 -5.35 -6.83 7.55
CA ALA A 38 -6.24 -6.02 8.36
C ALA A 38 -7.52 -6.77 8.73
N ILE A 39 -8.09 -7.51 7.78
CA ILE A 39 -9.29 -8.32 8.01
C ILE A 39 -8.98 -9.42 9.04
N LYS A 40 -7.85 -10.09 8.90
CA LYS A 40 -7.44 -11.14 9.82
C LYS A 40 -7.19 -10.60 11.23
N ALA A 41 -6.60 -9.42 11.33
CA ALA A 41 -6.35 -8.78 12.63
C ALA A 41 -7.62 -8.27 13.29
N GLY A 42 -8.72 -8.11 12.54
CA GLY A 42 -9.99 -7.65 13.09
C GLY A 42 -9.98 -6.18 13.49
N THR A 43 -9.13 -5.37 12.85
CA THR A 43 -9.11 -3.93 13.12
C THR A 43 -10.40 -3.27 12.63
N GLU A 44 -10.71 -2.07 13.13
CA GLU A 44 -11.90 -1.34 12.71
C GLU A 44 -11.94 -1.12 11.21
N LEU A 45 -10.82 -0.68 10.63
CA LEU A 45 -10.71 -0.49 9.18
C LEU A 45 -10.76 -1.81 8.43
N GLY A 46 -10.16 -2.87 8.96
CA GLY A 46 -10.23 -4.20 8.36
C GLY A 46 -11.65 -4.73 8.32
N ASN A 47 -12.40 -4.54 9.38
CA ASN A 47 -13.82 -4.95 9.43
C ASN A 47 -14.66 -4.15 8.45
N ALA A 48 -14.40 -2.85 8.30
CA ALA A 48 -15.08 -2.01 7.33
C ALA A 48 -14.78 -2.46 5.90
N ALA A 49 -13.53 -2.79 5.60
CA ALA A 49 -13.13 -3.30 4.29
C ALA A 49 -13.82 -4.62 3.98
N LYS A 50 -13.89 -5.53 4.96
CA LYS A 50 -14.56 -6.82 4.80
C LYS A 50 -16.04 -6.64 4.46
N ARG A 51 -16.73 -5.74 5.16
CA ARG A 51 -18.14 -5.46 4.88
C ARG A 51 -18.36 -5.00 3.45
N VAL A 52 -17.52 -4.05 2.98
CA VAL A 52 -17.61 -3.52 1.62
C VAL A 52 -17.38 -4.64 0.60
N MET A 53 -16.39 -5.49 0.83
CA MET A 53 -16.07 -6.60 -0.06
C MET A 53 -17.19 -7.65 -0.07
N ASP A 54 -17.78 -7.97 1.09
CA ASP A 54 -18.86 -8.93 1.20
C ASP A 54 -20.13 -8.43 0.48
N GLU A 55 -20.31 -7.11 0.38
CA GLU A 55 -21.40 -6.50 -0.37
C GLU A 55 -21.12 -6.44 -1.89
N GLY A 56 -19.97 -6.91 -2.33
CA GLY A 56 -19.57 -6.90 -3.73
C GLY A 56 -19.14 -5.53 -4.23
N LYS A 57 -18.84 -4.60 -3.33
CA LYS A 57 -18.41 -3.25 -3.68
C LYS A 57 -16.90 -3.14 -3.65
N LEU A 58 -16.37 -2.13 -4.35
CA LEU A 58 -14.94 -1.82 -4.28
C LEU A 58 -14.62 -1.03 -3.02
N VAL A 59 -13.46 -1.32 -2.44
CA VAL A 59 -12.97 -0.58 -1.27
C VAL A 59 -12.60 0.84 -1.73
N SER A 60 -13.09 1.85 -1.00
CA SER A 60 -12.85 3.24 -1.35
C SER A 60 -11.37 3.63 -1.16
N ASP A 61 -10.94 4.67 -1.87
CA ASP A 61 -9.58 5.20 -1.75
C ASP A 61 -9.30 5.66 -0.32
N GLU A 62 -10.27 6.30 0.33
CA GLU A 62 -10.14 6.76 1.72
C GLU A 62 -9.86 5.61 2.67
N LEU A 63 -10.56 4.50 2.49
CA LEU A 63 -10.38 3.31 3.33
C LEU A 63 -8.99 2.70 3.09
N ILE A 64 -8.57 2.61 1.82
CA ILE A 64 -7.25 2.10 1.48
C ILE A 64 -6.16 2.99 2.07
N ILE A 65 -6.30 4.30 1.98
CA ILE A 65 -5.33 5.24 2.56
C ILE A 65 -5.25 5.06 4.08
N GLY A 66 -6.39 4.88 4.74
CA GLY A 66 -6.42 4.60 6.18
C GLY A 66 -5.66 3.32 6.52
N LEU A 67 -5.85 2.27 5.73
CA LEU A 67 -5.13 1.00 5.91
C LEU A 67 -3.63 1.17 5.67
N VAL A 68 -3.24 1.95 4.66
CA VAL A 68 -1.83 2.27 4.40
C VAL A 68 -1.22 2.97 5.61
N LYS A 69 -1.92 3.96 6.17
CA LYS A 69 -1.42 4.69 7.35
C LYS A 69 -1.20 3.76 8.54
N GLU A 70 -2.11 2.84 8.78
CA GLU A 70 -1.95 1.84 9.84
C GLU A 70 -0.76 0.93 9.57
N ARG A 71 -0.60 0.49 8.32
CA ARG A 71 0.46 -0.45 7.97
C ARG A 71 1.84 0.18 8.07
N ILE A 72 2.02 1.40 7.60
CA ILE A 72 3.32 2.08 7.62
C ILE A 72 3.73 2.54 9.02
N ALA A 73 2.80 2.56 9.96
CA ALA A 73 3.10 2.87 11.36
C ALA A 73 3.74 1.69 12.10
N GLN A 74 3.76 0.50 11.50
CA GLN A 74 4.38 -0.67 12.11
C GLN A 74 5.90 -0.57 12.09
N ASP A 75 6.55 -1.29 13.00
CA ASP A 75 7.98 -1.18 13.22
C ASP A 75 8.82 -1.53 12.00
N ASP A 76 8.38 -2.49 11.18
CA ASP A 76 9.12 -2.91 9.99
C ASP A 76 9.15 -1.83 8.90
N CYS A 77 8.31 -0.81 9.00
CA CYS A 77 8.25 0.30 8.06
C CYS A 77 9.04 1.54 8.50
N LYS A 78 9.74 1.48 9.63
CA LYS A 78 10.51 2.62 10.13
C LYS A 78 11.62 3.06 9.18
N GLY A 79 12.24 2.11 8.48
CA GLY A 79 13.28 2.40 7.49
C GLY A 79 12.74 2.76 6.12
N GLY A 80 11.43 2.65 5.93
CA GLY A 80 10.76 2.91 4.67
C GLY A 80 9.87 1.75 4.26
N PHE A 81 9.37 1.84 3.04
CA PHE A 81 8.46 0.83 2.49
C PHE A 81 8.36 0.96 0.97
N LEU A 82 7.88 -0.10 0.33
CA LEU A 82 7.58 -0.14 -1.09
C LEU A 82 6.09 -0.40 -1.26
N LEU A 83 5.36 0.58 -1.81
CA LEU A 83 3.93 0.41 -2.10
C LEU A 83 3.74 -0.14 -3.51
N ASP A 84 2.95 -1.21 -3.62
CA ASP A 84 2.65 -1.87 -4.87
C ASP A 84 1.13 -2.05 -5.00
N GLY A 85 0.57 -1.61 -6.12
CA GLY A 85 -0.85 -1.73 -6.40
C GLY A 85 -1.71 -0.55 -5.98
N PHE A 86 -1.18 0.37 -5.20
CA PHE A 86 -1.82 1.62 -4.83
C PHE A 86 -0.74 2.60 -4.35
N PRO A 87 -0.76 3.89 -4.73
CA PRO A 87 -1.72 4.50 -5.67
C PRO A 87 -1.49 4.05 -7.12
N ARG A 88 -2.52 4.11 -7.94
CA ARG A 88 -2.45 3.77 -9.37
C ARG A 88 -2.58 5.00 -10.25
N THR A 89 -3.02 6.12 -9.69
CA THR A 89 -3.22 7.37 -10.41
C THR A 89 -2.59 8.52 -9.65
N ILE A 90 -2.35 9.62 -10.34
CA ILE A 90 -1.82 10.84 -9.70
C ILE A 90 -2.77 11.39 -8.64
N PRO A 91 -4.09 11.48 -8.87
CA PRO A 91 -5.01 11.92 -7.82
C PRO A 91 -4.96 11.06 -6.54
N GLN A 92 -4.80 9.75 -6.69
CA GLN A 92 -4.65 8.86 -5.53
C GLN A 92 -3.35 9.14 -4.77
N ALA A 93 -2.26 9.36 -5.50
CA ALA A 93 -0.98 9.71 -4.89
C ALA A 93 -1.06 11.04 -4.14
N ASP A 94 -1.73 12.03 -4.72
CA ASP A 94 -1.95 13.33 -4.09
C ASP A 94 -2.79 13.20 -2.82
N ALA A 95 -3.82 12.37 -2.84
CA ALA A 95 -4.66 12.11 -1.67
C ALA A 95 -3.86 11.47 -0.53
N MET A 96 -2.95 10.56 -0.85
CA MET A 96 -2.06 9.98 0.16
C MET A 96 -1.15 11.05 0.78
N LYS A 97 -0.59 11.92 -0.04
CA LYS A 97 0.27 13.00 0.44
C LYS A 97 -0.50 13.96 1.36
N GLU A 98 -1.74 14.31 1.00
CA GLU A 98 -2.61 15.14 1.82
C GLU A 98 -2.94 14.50 3.17
N ASN A 99 -2.93 13.17 3.24
CA ASN A 99 -3.17 12.41 4.46
C ASN A 99 -1.89 12.11 5.25
N GLY A 100 -0.79 12.74 4.89
CA GLY A 100 0.46 12.61 5.63
C GLY A 100 1.33 11.43 5.22
N VAL A 101 0.99 10.76 4.12
CA VAL A 101 1.82 9.66 3.58
C VAL A 101 2.76 10.24 2.53
N ALA A 102 3.98 10.56 2.95
CA ALA A 102 5.00 11.09 2.04
C ALA A 102 5.82 9.95 1.45
N VAL A 103 6.23 10.10 0.19
CA VAL A 103 7.10 9.14 -0.49
C VAL A 103 8.28 9.87 -1.11
N ASP A 104 9.40 9.15 -1.25
CA ASP A 104 10.62 9.72 -1.82
C ASP A 104 10.67 9.56 -3.34
N TYR A 105 10.20 8.42 -3.85
CA TYR A 105 10.25 8.11 -5.28
C TYR A 105 8.98 7.41 -5.74
N VAL A 106 8.60 7.72 -6.99
CA VAL A 106 7.54 7.01 -7.72
C VAL A 106 8.19 6.42 -8.97
N ILE A 107 8.13 5.10 -9.14
CA ILE A 107 8.74 4.37 -10.24
C ILE A 107 7.64 3.75 -11.10
N GLU A 108 7.65 4.07 -12.38
CA GLU A 108 6.74 3.47 -13.36
C GLU A 108 7.39 2.31 -14.09
#